data_12d020ea40bdd708f2102a679b78112f
#
_entry.id   12d020ea40bdd708f2102a679b78112f
#
_cell.length_a   1.000
_cell.length_b   1.000
_cell.length_c   1.000
_cell.angle_alpha   90.00
_cell.angle_beta   90.00
_cell.angle_gamma   90.00
#
_symmetry.space_group_name_H-M   'P 1'
#
loop_
_entity.id
_entity.type
_entity.pdbx_description
1 polymer ?
#
loop_
_entity_poly.entity_id
_entity_poly.type
_entity_poly.pdbx_seq_one_letter_code
_entity_poly.pdbx_strand_id
1 'polypeptide(L)'
;NKNKKWQETLFSENFLDNKSKKDQVNIYFARANILHNEKKYQESSRYLKLANEFKLDLKKSHSDYLINKSKSLLIETDKKSINQKKIKQYPQSIFIVGMPRSGSTLVESILSMNSKVFDLGEVNILEESFLQQKNIDQKFTLTDIYWNKISKYTENFYITTNKWLYNYQYA
;
A
#
# COMPACT_ATOMS: atom_id res chain seq x y z
N ASN A 1 -28.99 19.54 24.72
CA ASN A 1 -28.63 18.53 23.74
C ASN A 1 -27.11 18.29 23.86
N LYS A 2 -26.68 17.11 24.40
CA LYS A 2 -25.25 16.79 24.69
C LYS A 2 -24.34 16.96 23.48
N ASN A 3 -24.82 16.65 22.29
CA ASN A 3 -24.05 16.74 21.05
C ASN A 3 -23.69 18.19 20.67
N LYS A 4 -24.59 19.14 20.91
CA LYS A 4 -24.34 20.56 20.57
C LYS A 4 -23.27 21.17 21.46
N LYS A 5 -23.34 20.89 22.76
CA LYS A 5 -22.33 21.37 23.73
C LYS A 5 -20.93 20.80 23.44
N TRP A 6 -20.87 19.54 22.96
CA TRP A 6 -19.60 18.92 22.56
C TRP A 6 -18.99 19.59 21.32
N GLN A 7 -19.82 19.91 20.33
CA GLN A 7 -19.36 20.62 19.13
C GLN A 7 -18.84 22.02 19.49
N GLU A 8 -19.55 22.77 20.31
CA GLU A 8 -19.13 24.10 20.78
C GLU A 8 -17.74 24.02 21.47
N THR A 9 -17.54 23.03 22.31
CA THR A 9 -16.23 22.79 22.97
C THR A 9 -15.16 22.47 21.94
N LEU A 10 -15.44 21.61 20.96
CA LEU A 10 -14.49 21.21 19.94
C LEU A 10 -14.03 22.39 19.06
N PHE A 11 -14.90 23.39 18.86
CA PHE A 11 -14.61 24.58 18.06
C PHE A 11 -14.05 25.75 18.87
N SER A 12 -13.97 25.66 20.20
CA SER A 12 -13.38 26.72 21.01
C SER A 12 -11.89 26.93 20.68
N GLU A 13 -11.40 28.14 20.75
CA GLU A 13 -10.02 28.51 20.44
C GLU A 13 -9.04 27.79 21.37
N ASN A 14 -9.36 27.73 22.65
CA ASN A 14 -8.49 27.10 23.66
C ASN A 14 -8.48 25.57 23.62
N PHE A 15 -9.30 24.92 22.78
CA PHE A 15 -9.36 23.46 22.72
C PHE A 15 -8.09 22.83 22.15
N LEU A 16 -7.32 23.59 21.38
CA LEU A 16 -6.06 23.17 20.82
C LEU A 16 -4.86 23.37 21.74
N ASP A 17 -5.05 24.19 22.79
CA ASP A 17 -3.99 24.50 23.75
C ASP A 17 -3.54 23.22 24.45
N ASN A 18 -2.23 23.06 24.56
CA ASN A 18 -1.59 21.89 25.18
C ASN A 18 -1.89 20.53 24.50
N LYS A 19 -2.43 20.51 23.28
CA LYS A 19 -2.61 19.27 22.50
C LYS A 19 -1.36 18.95 21.71
N SER A 20 -1.05 17.65 21.65
CA SER A 20 0.03 17.19 20.77
C SER A 20 -0.27 17.51 19.31
N LYS A 21 0.77 17.66 18.47
CA LYS A 21 0.56 17.88 17.02
C LYS A 21 -0.33 16.80 16.40
N LYS A 22 -0.21 15.56 16.84
CA LYS A 22 -1.05 14.44 16.39
C LYS A 22 -2.51 14.64 16.76
N ASP A 23 -2.80 15.11 17.97
CA ASP A 23 -4.16 15.39 18.43
C ASP A 23 -4.75 16.58 17.67
N GLN A 24 -3.95 17.62 17.42
CA GLN A 24 -4.38 18.77 16.61
C GLN A 24 -4.82 18.35 15.20
N VAL A 25 -4.07 17.45 14.55
CA VAL A 25 -4.46 16.87 13.24
C VAL A 25 -5.83 16.21 13.34
N ASN A 26 -6.04 15.36 14.36
CA ASN A 26 -7.31 14.65 14.55
C ASN A 26 -8.46 15.62 14.82
N ILE A 27 -8.22 16.68 15.60
CA ILE A 27 -9.21 17.74 15.89
C ILE A 27 -9.59 18.49 14.60
N TYR A 28 -8.61 18.88 13.78
CA TYR A 28 -8.89 19.55 12.52
C TYR A 28 -9.69 18.67 11.55
N PHE A 29 -9.39 17.39 11.44
CA PHE A 29 -10.21 16.45 10.67
C PHE A 29 -11.63 16.31 11.23
N ALA A 30 -11.78 16.25 12.56
CA ALA A 30 -13.09 16.18 13.20
C ALA A 30 -13.93 17.46 12.92
N ARG A 31 -13.32 18.66 13.07
CA ARG A 31 -13.97 19.94 12.72
C ARG A 31 -14.39 19.96 11.26
N ALA A 32 -13.51 19.55 10.34
CA ALA A 32 -13.81 19.49 8.93
C ALA A 32 -15.01 18.58 8.62
N ASN A 33 -15.05 17.41 9.24
CA ASN A 33 -16.13 16.44 9.02
C ASN A 33 -17.49 16.96 9.53
N ILE A 34 -17.52 17.59 10.71
CA ILE A 34 -18.74 18.22 11.26
C ILE A 34 -19.25 19.30 10.29
N LEU A 35 -18.38 20.20 9.86
CA LEU A 35 -18.75 21.29 8.93
C LEU A 35 -19.20 20.77 7.56
N HIS A 36 -18.59 19.69 7.09
CA HIS A 36 -19.03 19.01 5.87
C HIS A 36 -20.47 18.50 5.99
N ASN A 37 -20.79 17.83 7.11
CA ASN A 37 -22.13 17.32 7.38
C ASN A 37 -23.16 18.47 7.53
N GLU A 38 -22.72 19.63 8.02
CA GLU A 38 -23.53 20.86 8.07
C GLU A 38 -23.59 21.59 6.72
N LYS A 39 -23.01 21.05 5.64
CA LYS A 39 -22.93 21.66 4.31
C LYS A 39 -22.14 22.98 4.25
N LYS A 40 -21.31 23.27 5.23
CA LYS A 40 -20.40 24.41 5.30
C LYS A 40 -19.07 24.08 4.63
N TYR A 41 -19.11 23.86 3.33
CA TYR A 41 -17.99 23.28 2.57
C TYR A 41 -16.72 24.14 2.54
N GLN A 42 -16.87 25.48 2.51
CA GLN A 42 -15.72 26.39 2.53
C GLN A 42 -14.95 26.32 3.85
N GLU A 43 -15.65 26.31 4.97
CA GLU A 43 -15.04 26.20 6.30
C GLU A 43 -14.43 24.79 6.49
N SER A 44 -15.14 23.75 6.06
CA SER A 44 -14.63 22.39 6.06
C SER A 44 -13.32 22.28 5.30
N SER A 45 -13.23 22.86 4.09
CA SER A 45 -12.02 22.80 3.27
C SER A 45 -10.81 23.48 3.93
N ARG A 46 -11.03 24.59 4.67
CA ARG A 46 -9.95 25.25 5.45
C ARG A 46 -9.38 24.32 6.52
N TYR A 47 -10.23 23.65 7.29
CA TYR A 47 -9.78 22.71 8.30
C TYR A 47 -9.12 21.45 7.70
N LEU A 48 -9.59 20.97 6.54
CA LEU A 48 -8.93 19.89 5.80
C LEU A 48 -7.52 20.29 5.36
N LYS A 49 -7.36 21.51 4.86
CA LYS A 49 -6.04 22.03 4.47
C LYS A 49 -5.10 22.07 5.67
N LEU A 50 -5.52 22.68 6.78
CA LEU A 50 -4.73 22.71 8.03
C LEU A 50 -4.37 21.30 8.52
N ALA A 51 -5.33 20.38 8.56
CA ALA A 51 -5.09 19.01 9.00
C ALA A 51 -4.03 18.33 8.14
N ASN A 52 -4.08 18.50 6.80
CA ASN A 52 -3.12 17.90 5.89
C ASN A 52 -1.72 18.55 5.98
N GLU A 53 -1.63 19.87 6.16
CA GLU A 53 -0.37 20.58 6.40
C GLU A 53 0.32 20.06 7.67
N PHE A 54 -0.40 20.01 8.79
CA PHE A 54 0.14 19.46 10.05
C PHE A 54 0.49 17.98 9.95
N LYS A 55 -0.30 17.20 9.21
CA LYS A 55 0.00 15.78 8.97
C LYS A 55 1.26 15.58 8.14
N LEU A 56 1.49 16.45 7.15
CA LEU A 56 2.68 16.43 6.32
C LEU A 56 3.94 16.77 7.13
N ASP A 57 3.83 17.73 8.08
CA ASP A 57 4.92 18.06 9.01
C ASP A 57 5.27 16.89 9.93
N LEU A 58 4.24 16.16 10.40
CA LEU A 58 4.45 15.00 11.27
C LEU A 58 5.05 13.80 10.53
N LYS A 59 4.69 13.63 9.26
CA LYS A 59 5.14 12.50 8.43
C LYS A 59 5.46 13.03 7.03
N LYS A 60 6.73 13.38 6.84
CA LYS A 60 7.23 13.77 5.51
C LYS A 60 6.99 12.68 4.48
N SER A 61 6.73 13.09 3.25
CA SER A 61 6.64 12.17 2.12
C SER A 61 7.96 11.44 1.92
N HIS A 62 7.89 10.14 1.67
CA HIS A 62 9.05 9.31 1.34
C HIS A 62 9.23 9.10 -0.17
N SER A 63 8.72 10.01 -1.00
CA SER A 63 8.78 9.92 -2.47
C SER A 63 10.21 9.72 -2.97
N ASP A 64 11.17 10.52 -2.47
CA ASP A 64 12.58 10.42 -2.88
C ASP A 64 13.19 9.07 -2.52
N TYR A 65 12.85 8.52 -1.35
CA TYR A 65 13.27 7.19 -0.96
C TYR A 65 12.72 6.12 -1.93
N LEU A 66 11.45 6.19 -2.29
CA LEU A 66 10.82 5.24 -3.23
C LEU A 66 11.45 5.36 -4.63
N ILE A 67 11.68 6.57 -5.10
CA ILE A 67 12.34 6.82 -6.40
C ILE A 67 13.75 6.25 -6.40
N ASN A 68 14.53 6.52 -5.37
CA ASN A 68 15.92 6.05 -5.27
C ASN A 68 15.96 4.51 -5.12
N LYS A 69 15.04 3.92 -4.35
CA LYS A 69 14.89 2.47 -4.23
C LYS A 69 14.60 1.84 -5.60
N SER A 70 13.65 2.39 -6.35
CA SER A 70 13.31 1.89 -7.69
C SER A 70 14.48 1.98 -8.67
N LYS A 71 15.22 3.10 -8.66
CA LYS A 71 16.43 3.25 -9.49
C LYS A 71 17.50 2.23 -9.14
N SER A 72 17.74 2.00 -7.85
CA SER A 72 18.76 1.03 -7.40
C SER A 72 18.40 -0.40 -7.84
N LEU A 73 17.12 -0.78 -7.73
CA LEU A 73 16.64 -2.09 -8.15
C LEU A 73 16.76 -2.28 -9.67
N LEU A 74 16.46 -1.26 -10.45
CA LEU A 74 16.62 -1.29 -11.90
C LEU A 74 18.08 -1.55 -12.31
N ILE A 75 19.04 -0.85 -11.69
CA ILE A 75 20.48 -1.03 -11.95
C ILE A 75 20.95 -2.43 -11.56
N GLU A 76 20.40 -3.03 -10.50
CA GLU A 76 20.72 -4.38 -10.07
C GLU A 76 20.21 -5.44 -11.06
N THR A 77 19.00 -5.25 -11.63
CA THR A 77 18.42 -6.18 -12.61
C THR A 77 19.16 -6.15 -13.94
N ASP A 78 19.59 -4.99 -14.42
CA ASP A 78 20.35 -4.88 -15.67
C ASP A 78 21.72 -5.59 -15.62
N LYS A 79 22.29 -5.77 -14.43
CA LYS A 79 23.58 -6.44 -14.23
C LYS A 79 23.48 -7.97 -14.17
N LYS A 80 22.31 -8.51 -13.93
CA LYS A 80 22.08 -9.97 -13.89
C LYS A 80 21.66 -10.44 -15.28
N SER A 81 22.59 -10.99 -16.06
CA SER A 81 22.24 -11.75 -17.26
C SER A 81 21.27 -12.86 -16.86
N ILE A 82 20.12 -12.92 -17.52
CA ILE A 82 19.13 -13.98 -17.34
C ILE A 82 19.76 -15.27 -17.87
N ASN A 83 20.48 -15.99 -17.04
CA ASN A 83 20.86 -17.35 -17.33
C ASN A 83 19.57 -18.18 -17.32
N GLN A 84 19.05 -18.51 -18.49
CA GLN A 84 17.95 -19.44 -18.68
C GLN A 84 18.39 -20.86 -18.25
N LYS A 85 18.45 -21.08 -16.93
CA LYS A 85 18.51 -22.44 -16.38
C LYS A 85 17.15 -23.07 -16.65
N LYS A 86 17.16 -24.38 -17.02
CA LYS A 86 15.98 -25.21 -17.27
C LYS A 86 14.78 -24.79 -16.44
N ILE A 87 13.75 -24.34 -17.11
CA ILE A 87 12.52 -23.85 -16.49
C ILE A 87 11.84 -25.06 -15.83
N LYS A 88 11.88 -25.12 -14.50
CA LYS A 88 10.93 -25.96 -13.76
C LYS A 88 9.53 -25.46 -14.11
N GLN A 89 8.58 -26.37 -14.36
CA GLN A 89 7.18 -25.98 -14.52
C GLN A 89 6.65 -25.51 -13.17
N TYR A 90 6.52 -24.20 -13.02
CA TYR A 90 5.84 -23.59 -11.90
C TYR A 90 4.41 -23.20 -12.31
N PRO A 91 3.48 -23.10 -11.36
CA PRO A 91 2.23 -22.40 -11.57
C PRO A 91 2.48 -20.96 -12.04
N GLN A 92 1.47 -20.31 -12.58
CA GLN A 92 1.58 -18.94 -13.10
C GLN A 92 1.13 -17.92 -12.04
N SER A 93 1.82 -16.80 -11.94
CA SER A 93 1.40 -15.68 -11.10
C SER A 93 1.15 -14.43 -11.95
N ILE A 94 -0.03 -13.85 -11.81
CA ILE A 94 -0.43 -12.60 -12.47
C ILE A 94 -0.23 -11.48 -11.47
N PHE A 95 0.76 -10.62 -11.71
CA PHE A 95 0.97 -9.41 -10.90
C PHE A 95 0.14 -8.26 -11.43
N ILE A 96 -0.78 -7.76 -10.60
CA ILE A 96 -1.58 -6.59 -10.91
C ILE A 96 -0.89 -5.38 -10.29
N VAL A 97 -0.33 -4.54 -11.13
CA VAL A 97 0.42 -3.34 -10.74
C VAL A 97 -0.26 -2.09 -11.25
N GLY A 98 -0.01 -0.96 -10.61
CA GLY A 98 -0.60 0.31 -11.04
C GLY A 98 -0.61 1.35 -9.92
N MET A 99 -1.25 2.48 -10.20
CA MET A 99 -1.43 3.53 -9.20
C MET A 99 -2.52 3.14 -8.20
N PRO A 100 -2.43 3.55 -6.93
CA PRO A 100 -3.54 3.43 -6.00
C PRO A 100 -4.84 4.01 -6.61
N ARG A 101 -5.97 3.35 -6.38
CA ARG A 101 -7.30 3.75 -6.89
C ARG A 101 -7.46 3.66 -8.42
N SER A 102 -6.61 2.91 -9.12
CA SER A 102 -6.70 2.68 -10.57
C SER A 102 -7.64 1.53 -10.99
N GLY A 103 -8.35 0.93 -10.03
CA GLY A 103 -9.26 -0.19 -10.33
C GLY A 103 -8.59 -1.58 -10.23
N SER A 104 -7.39 -1.70 -9.67
CA SER A 104 -6.69 -2.97 -9.49
C SER A 104 -7.53 -4.05 -8.77
N THR A 105 -8.34 -3.66 -7.78
CA THR A 105 -9.28 -4.57 -7.10
C THR A 105 -10.35 -5.11 -8.04
N LEU A 106 -10.89 -4.27 -8.94
CA LEU A 106 -11.88 -4.71 -9.92
C LEU A 106 -11.26 -5.71 -10.91
N VAL A 107 -10.05 -5.43 -11.40
CA VAL A 107 -9.33 -6.34 -12.29
C VAL A 107 -9.12 -7.71 -11.63
N GLU A 108 -8.64 -7.71 -10.38
CA GLU A 108 -8.45 -8.95 -9.62
C GLU A 108 -9.77 -9.72 -9.43
N SER A 109 -10.84 -9.02 -9.07
CA SER A 109 -12.17 -9.63 -8.91
C SER A 109 -12.67 -10.27 -10.22
N ILE A 110 -12.42 -9.65 -11.36
CA ILE A 110 -12.80 -10.23 -12.68
C ILE A 110 -11.96 -11.48 -12.97
N LEU A 111 -10.65 -11.45 -12.71
CA LEU A 111 -9.79 -12.61 -12.94
C LEU A 111 -10.16 -13.79 -12.02
N SER A 112 -10.47 -13.52 -10.76
CA SER A 112 -10.84 -14.54 -9.77
C SER A 112 -12.25 -15.10 -9.95
N MET A 113 -13.06 -14.58 -10.88
CA MET A 113 -14.29 -15.24 -11.34
C MET A 113 -14.00 -16.59 -12.02
N ASN A 114 -12.78 -16.78 -12.53
CA ASN A 114 -12.32 -18.06 -13.05
C ASN A 114 -11.94 -18.98 -11.88
N SER A 115 -12.58 -20.13 -11.74
CA SER A 115 -12.34 -21.10 -10.67
C SER A 115 -10.93 -21.69 -10.61
N LYS A 116 -10.11 -21.48 -11.67
CA LYS A 116 -8.69 -21.89 -11.71
C LYS A 116 -7.74 -20.81 -11.18
N VAL A 117 -8.25 -19.62 -10.87
CA VAL A 117 -7.48 -18.48 -10.40
C VAL A 117 -7.70 -18.28 -8.91
N PHE A 118 -6.63 -18.25 -8.14
CA PHE A 118 -6.66 -17.95 -6.71
C PHE A 118 -6.22 -16.51 -6.46
N ASP A 119 -7.06 -15.76 -5.77
CA ASP A 119 -6.82 -14.38 -5.38
C ASP A 119 -5.97 -14.33 -4.10
N LEU A 120 -4.76 -13.81 -4.20
CA LEU A 120 -3.89 -13.56 -3.04
C LEU A 120 -4.13 -12.19 -2.40
N GLY A 121 -4.81 -11.28 -3.09
CA GLY A 121 -5.02 -9.92 -2.61
C GLY A 121 -3.74 -9.07 -2.58
N GLU A 122 -3.66 -8.17 -1.61
CA GLU A 122 -2.53 -7.26 -1.41
C GLU A 122 -1.48 -7.88 -0.49
N VAL A 123 -0.69 -8.82 -1.00
CA VAL A 123 0.38 -9.48 -0.23
C VAL A 123 1.76 -9.14 -0.80
N ASN A 124 2.71 -8.85 0.08
CA ASN A 124 4.08 -8.46 -0.27
C ASN A 124 5.04 -9.64 -0.46
N ILE A 125 4.51 -10.82 -0.78
CA ILE A 125 5.28 -12.09 -0.88
C ILE A 125 6.47 -11.96 -1.85
N LEU A 126 6.30 -11.25 -2.98
CA LEU A 126 7.40 -11.09 -3.95
C LEU A 126 8.55 -10.27 -3.36
N GLU A 127 8.25 -9.15 -2.71
CA GLU A 127 9.24 -8.32 -2.01
C GLU A 127 9.98 -9.12 -0.92
N GLU A 128 9.23 -9.82 -0.09
CA GLU A 128 9.82 -10.68 0.95
C GLU A 128 10.70 -11.79 0.38
N SER A 129 10.30 -12.39 -0.74
CA SER A 129 11.08 -13.44 -1.41
C SER A 129 12.37 -12.88 -2.00
N PHE A 130 12.31 -11.68 -2.59
CA PHE A 130 13.46 -10.98 -3.12
C PHE A 130 14.47 -10.62 -2.01
N LEU A 131 13.99 -10.08 -0.90
CA LEU A 131 14.83 -9.75 0.25
C LEU A 131 15.45 -11.01 0.88
N GLN A 132 14.69 -12.09 0.95
CA GLN A 132 15.17 -13.37 1.44
C GLN A 132 16.26 -13.95 0.54
N GLN A 133 16.08 -13.88 -0.79
CA GLN A 133 17.09 -14.35 -1.75
C GLN A 133 18.44 -13.62 -1.60
N LYS A 134 18.41 -12.32 -1.28
CA LYS A 134 19.65 -11.54 -1.05
C LYS A 134 20.45 -12.02 0.16
N ASN A 135 19.78 -12.61 1.14
CA ASN A 135 20.37 -12.99 2.42
C ASN A 135 20.72 -14.49 2.52
N ILE A 136 20.31 -15.29 1.53
CA ILE A 136 20.56 -16.73 1.51
C ILE A 136 21.59 -17.05 0.41
N ASP A 137 22.55 -17.95 0.72
CA ASP A 137 23.45 -18.51 -0.26
C ASP A 137 22.69 -19.05 -1.49
N GLN A 138 23.22 -18.82 -2.69
CA GLN A 138 22.63 -18.93 -4.05
C GLN A 138 21.94 -20.28 -4.42
N LYS A 139 21.52 -21.06 -3.43
CA LYS A 139 20.94 -22.40 -3.61
C LYS A 139 19.51 -22.39 -4.14
N PHE A 140 18.74 -21.32 -3.85
CA PHE A 140 17.34 -21.19 -4.25
C PHE A 140 17.16 -19.99 -5.18
N THR A 141 16.33 -20.16 -6.22
CA THR A 141 15.94 -19.04 -7.09
C THR A 141 14.84 -18.21 -6.42
N LEU A 142 14.65 -16.97 -6.88
CA LEU A 142 13.53 -16.13 -6.45
C LEU A 142 12.19 -16.88 -6.62
N THR A 143 12.05 -17.58 -7.74
CA THR A 143 10.87 -18.37 -8.06
C THR A 143 10.65 -19.50 -7.06
N ASP A 144 11.71 -20.22 -6.67
CA ASP A 144 11.61 -21.30 -5.65
C ASP A 144 11.09 -20.74 -4.31
N ILE A 145 11.66 -19.61 -3.87
CA ILE A 145 11.28 -18.96 -2.60
C ILE A 145 9.84 -18.45 -2.65
N TYR A 146 9.48 -17.78 -3.75
CA TYR A 146 8.15 -17.23 -3.96
C TYR A 146 7.08 -18.32 -3.93
N TRP A 147 7.24 -19.38 -4.71
CA TRP A 147 6.26 -20.47 -4.76
C TRP A 147 6.20 -21.28 -3.48
N ASN A 148 7.31 -21.44 -2.76
CA ASN A 148 7.30 -22.07 -1.43
C ASN A 148 6.46 -21.25 -0.41
N LYS A 149 6.45 -19.92 -0.53
CA LYS A 149 5.58 -19.08 0.30
C LYS A 149 4.12 -19.17 -0.14
N ILE A 150 3.84 -19.16 -1.43
CA ILE A 150 2.49 -19.26 -1.98
C ILE A 150 1.83 -20.58 -1.64
N SER A 151 2.55 -21.69 -1.62
CA SER A 151 2.03 -23.00 -1.28
C SER A 151 1.41 -23.08 0.12
N LYS A 152 1.72 -22.12 1.00
CA LYS A 152 1.08 -22.00 2.32
C LYS A 152 -0.32 -21.40 2.27
N TYR A 153 -0.67 -20.72 1.17
CA TYR A 153 -2.00 -20.09 0.98
C TYR A 153 -2.93 -20.97 0.13
N THR A 154 -2.33 -21.78 -0.76
CA THR A 154 -3.11 -22.61 -1.69
C THR A 154 -2.31 -23.84 -2.12
N GLU A 155 -2.94 -25.01 -2.09
CA GLU A 155 -2.31 -26.29 -2.48
C GLU A 155 -2.64 -26.70 -3.93
N ASN A 156 -3.73 -26.19 -4.54
CA ASN A 156 -4.33 -26.75 -5.74
C ASN A 156 -4.56 -25.77 -6.89
N PHE A 157 -4.01 -24.56 -6.83
CA PHE A 157 -4.20 -23.59 -7.90
C PHE A 157 -2.97 -23.45 -8.78
N TYR A 158 -3.19 -23.46 -10.09
CA TYR A 158 -2.15 -23.27 -11.09
C TYR A 158 -1.93 -21.80 -11.48
N ILE A 159 -2.88 -20.92 -11.17
CA ILE A 159 -2.83 -19.50 -11.46
C ILE A 159 -3.17 -18.74 -10.18
N THR A 160 -2.33 -17.79 -9.82
CA THR A 160 -2.60 -16.87 -8.70
C THR A 160 -2.58 -15.42 -9.18
N THR A 161 -3.37 -14.55 -8.53
CA THR A 161 -3.24 -13.10 -8.70
C THR A 161 -2.60 -12.49 -7.45
N ASN A 162 -1.85 -11.43 -7.64
CA ASN A 162 -1.27 -10.64 -6.55
C ASN A 162 -1.29 -9.16 -6.95
N LYS A 163 -2.04 -8.35 -6.21
CA LYS A 163 -2.21 -6.92 -6.49
C LYS A 163 -1.43 -6.01 -5.55
N TRP A 164 -0.32 -6.47 -4.97
CA TRP A 164 0.60 -5.60 -4.29
C TRP A 164 1.19 -4.59 -5.27
N LEU A 165 0.78 -3.32 -5.16
CA LEU A 165 1.05 -2.30 -6.17
C LEU A 165 2.54 -2.04 -6.40
N TYR A 166 3.39 -2.38 -5.45
CA TYR A 166 4.85 -2.23 -5.55
C TYR A 166 5.56 -3.43 -6.21
N ASN A 167 4.83 -4.46 -6.63
CA ASN A 167 5.42 -5.63 -7.28
C ASN A 167 6.22 -5.29 -8.55
N TYR A 168 5.89 -4.17 -9.22
CA TYR A 168 6.64 -3.69 -10.38
C TYR A 168 8.13 -3.42 -10.10
N GLN A 169 8.52 -3.30 -8.83
CA GLN A 169 9.91 -3.10 -8.43
C GLN A 169 10.71 -4.42 -8.40
N TYR A 170 10.05 -5.57 -8.40
CA TYR A 170 10.64 -6.89 -8.15
C TYR A 170 10.32 -7.92 -9.23
N ALA A 171 9.37 -7.61 -10.14
CA ALA A 171 8.92 -8.51 -11.20
C ALA A 171 9.78 -8.45 -12.47
#